data_fdf34ffaf1647bf64df6cdf8812a4879
#
_entry.id   fdf34ffaf1647bf64df6cdf8812a4879
#
_cell.length_a   1.000
_cell.length_b   1.000
_cell.length_c   1.000
_cell.angle_alpha   90.00
_cell.angle_beta   90.00
_cell.angle_gamma   90.00
#
_symmetry.space_group_name_H-M   'P 1'
#
loop_
_entity.id
_entity.type
_entity.pdbx_description
1 polymer ?
#
loop_
_entity_poly.entity_id
_entity_poly.type
_entity_poly.pdbx_seq_one_letter_code
_entity_poly.pdbx_strand_id
1 'polypeptide(L)'
;MKKALLLIAFIHSLAVFAQKAVPEIKVPVYSFEQKNFKTESGVTLPLAILYYGTYGHLNAGHTNAVLLPSHFMADRRGYEWLIGPGQALDTSKLFLITTELFGNGHSSSPSNTPEPFHGPRFPIVNIRDNVDIVHRMLLEKLKINHLKAIIGFSMGAQQAFQWAVSYPKFADRIVATAGTAKTYGHGIVRLEGQIAALEADEAFKNGDYLQQPKKGIEAFSVVWTAWLYSQEWWRKELWRSPSAPDLTFEKVLNEYRTNFIPGADANNLILQMHTWEQQNVGNTIGFHGNVEQALKSISVPFLYMPSQTDMYFPINDAIYEQAFIPTVIFKPILSLWGHTAGAASNPADSTFLNNTIGKFMNQ
;
A
#
# COMPACT_ATOMS: atom_id res chain seq x y z
N MET A 1 24.40 8.75 -27.33
CA MET A 1 24.01 8.70 -25.90
C MET A 1 22.84 9.66 -25.66
N LYS A 2 21.61 9.33 -26.10
CA LYS A 2 20.35 10.09 -25.82
C LYS A 2 19.15 9.20 -26.18
N LYS A 3 18.95 8.03 -25.54
CA LYS A 3 17.77 7.16 -25.74
C LYS A 3 17.31 6.43 -24.47
N ALA A 4 17.67 6.89 -23.29
CA ALA A 4 17.34 6.18 -22.04
C ALA A 4 16.29 6.88 -21.14
N LEU A 5 15.62 7.96 -21.61
CA LEU A 5 14.73 8.77 -20.73
C LEU A 5 13.24 8.68 -21.06
N LEU A 6 12.80 7.76 -21.93
CA LEU A 6 11.40 7.73 -22.39
C LEU A 6 10.57 6.55 -21.85
N LEU A 7 11.12 5.66 -21.02
CA LEU A 7 10.44 4.41 -20.67
C LEU A 7 9.76 4.38 -19.29
N ILE A 8 10.05 5.34 -18.40
CA ILE A 8 9.43 5.39 -17.06
C ILE A 8 7.98 5.89 -17.09
N ALA A 9 7.55 6.50 -18.20
CA ALA A 9 6.20 7.03 -18.37
C ALA A 9 5.12 5.98 -18.68
N PHE A 10 5.47 4.72 -19.00
CA PHE A 10 4.54 3.79 -19.64
C PHE A 10 3.65 3.02 -18.65
N ILE A 11 4.10 2.76 -17.42
CA ILE A 11 3.25 2.08 -16.41
C ILE A 11 2.14 3.01 -15.91
N HIS A 12 2.37 4.33 -15.91
CA HIS A 12 1.33 5.34 -15.66
C HIS A 12 0.51 5.69 -16.90
N SER A 13 0.98 5.39 -18.11
CA SER A 13 0.37 5.84 -19.36
C SER A 13 -0.72 4.94 -19.92
N LEU A 14 -0.95 3.75 -19.38
CA LEU A 14 -2.14 2.96 -19.71
C LEU A 14 -3.43 3.61 -19.17
N ALA A 15 -3.32 4.66 -18.35
CA ALA A 15 -4.44 5.44 -17.81
C ALA A 15 -4.41 6.93 -18.18
N VAL A 16 -3.50 7.41 -19.02
CA VAL A 16 -3.43 8.84 -19.32
C VAL A 16 -4.39 9.21 -20.47
N PHE A 17 -5.64 9.41 -20.12
CA PHE A 17 -6.43 10.45 -20.79
C PHE A 17 -5.79 11.79 -20.43
N ALA A 18 -5.57 12.65 -21.44
CA ALA A 18 -4.93 13.94 -21.38
C ALA A 18 -5.33 14.76 -20.11
N GLN A 19 -4.75 14.40 -18.99
CA GLN A 19 -4.74 15.26 -17.82
C GLN A 19 -3.68 16.32 -18.14
N LYS A 20 -4.05 17.60 -18.11
CA LYS A 20 -3.09 18.70 -18.12
C LYS A 20 -1.97 18.32 -17.18
N ALA A 21 -0.72 18.41 -17.64
CA ALA A 21 0.45 18.09 -16.82
C ALA A 21 0.31 18.83 -15.49
N VAL A 22 -0.06 18.09 -14.45
CA VAL A 22 -0.02 18.62 -13.09
C VAL A 22 1.46 18.81 -12.81
N PRO A 23 1.90 19.98 -12.34
CA PRO A 23 3.29 20.20 -12.01
C PRO A 23 3.77 19.08 -11.08
N GLU A 24 4.91 18.46 -11.39
CA GLU A 24 5.51 17.43 -10.56
C GLU A 24 5.70 18.01 -9.15
N ILE A 25 4.92 17.53 -8.19
CA ILE A 25 5.01 17.97 -6.80
C ILE A 25 6.29 17.35 -6.24
N LYS A 26 7.33 18.16 -6.06
CA LYS A 26 8.55 17.71 -5.37
C LYS A 26 8.21 17.44 -3.92
N VAL A 27 8.11 16.17 -3.55
CA VAL A 27 7.88 15.73 -2.17
C VAL A 27 9.20 15.69 -1.43
N PRO A 28 9.38 16.50 -0.40
CA PRO A 28 10.55 16.39 0.47
C PRO A 28 10.65 14.98 1.06
N VAL A 29 11.86 14.44 1.11
CA VAL A 29 12.14 13.14 1.72
C VAL A 29 12.74 13.38 3.09
N TYR A 30 12.14 12.77 4.10
CA TYR A 30 12.62 12.81 5.47
C TYR A 30 12.84 11.39 5.97
N SER A 31 13.65 11.25 7.02
CA SER A 31 13.81 10.00 7.76
C SER A 31 13.55 10.19 9.25
N PHE A 32 13.05 9.13 9.86
CA PHE A 32 12.95 8.96 11.30
C PHE A 32 13.76 7.72 11.70
N GLU A 33 14.63 7.86 12.67
CA GLU A 33 15.52 6.81 13.17
C GLU A 33 15.09 6.39 14.57
N GLN A 34 14.85 5.08 14.73
CA GLN A 34 14.54 4.48 16.02
C GLN A 34 15.65 3.50 16.40
N LYS A 35 16.42 3.82 17.43
CA LYS A 35 17.39 2.89 18.00
C LYS A 35 16.69 1.79 18.80
N ASN A 36 17.28 0.58 18.74
CA ASN A 36 16.82 -0.59 19.47
C ASN A 36 15.32 -0.86 19.24
N PHE A 37 14.89 -0.82 17.98
CA PHE A 37 13.51 -1.09 17.61
C PHE A 37 13.22 -2.60 17.75
N LYS A 38 12.39 -2.95 18.70
CA LYS A 38 11.97 -4.33 18.94
C LYS A 38 10.74 -4.63 18.10
N THR A 39 10.86 -5.58 17.18
CA THR A 39 9.75 -6.08 16.37
C THR A 39 8.84 -7.00 17.21
N GLU A 40 7.62 -7.22 16.77
CA GLU A 40 6.71 -8.18 17.42
C GLU A 40 7.21 -9.64 17.33
N SER A 41 8.04 -9.97 16.34
CA SER A 41 8.73 -11.26 16.27
C SER A 41 9.77 -11.45 17.38
N GLY A 42 10.02 -10.41 18.19
CA GLY A 42 10.94 -10.44 19.33
C GLY A 42 12.38 -10.05 18.99
N VAL A 43 12.70 -9.84 17.72
CA VAL A 43 14.03 -9.41 17.27
C VAL A 43 14.20 -7.91 17.49
N THR A 44 15.38 -7.47 17.92
CA THR A 44 15.69 -6.06 18.08
C THR A 44 16.62 -5.60 16.97
N LEU A 45 16.13 -4.71 16.09
CA LEU A 45 16.98 -3.98 15.15
C LEU A 45 17.75 -2.89 15.89
N PRO A 46 19.09 -2.86 15.81
CA PRO A 46 19.90 -1.80 16.45
C PRO A 46 19.49 -0.40 16.00
N LEU A 47 19.11 -0.28 14.72
CA LEU A 47 18.60 0.93 14.11
C LEU A 47 17.51 0.58 13.09
N ALA A 48 16.31 1.09 13.29
CA ALA A 48 15.23 1.07 12.31
C ALA A 48 15.08 2.47 11.70
N ILE A 49 15.01 2.55 10.38
CA ILE A 49 14.87 3.79 9.63
C ILE A 49 13.56 3.77 8.89
N LEU A 50 12.72 4.77 9.12
CA LEU A 50 11.47 5.00 8.41
C LEU A 50 11.63 6.22 7.51
N TYR A 51 11.40 6.07 6.20
CA TYR A 51 11.30 7.20 5.28
C TYR A 51 9.86 7.68 5.16
N TYR A 52 9.69 8.99 5.02
CA TYR A 52 8.39 9.63 4.84
C TYR A 52 8.49 10.94 4.05
N GLY A 53 7.37 11.40 3.54
CA GLY A 53 7.22 12.69 2.88
C GLY A 53 6.06 13.50 3.47
N THR A 54 6.02 14.79 3.16
CA THR A 54 4.91 15.66 3.58
C THR A 54 4.46 16.57 2.45
N TYR A 55 3.16 16.90 2.43
CA TYR A 55 2.56 17.87 1.52
C TYR A 55 1.74 18.88 2.32
N GLY A 56 1.70 20.12 1.87
CA GLY A 56 0.97 21.20 2.55
C GLY A 56 1.64 21.69 3.82
N HIS A 57 0.89 22.33 4.69
CA HIS A 57 1.39 22.94 5.90
C HIS A 57 0.56 22.54 7.13
N LEU A 58 1.25 22.14 8.20
CA LEU A 58 0.62 21.86 9.48
C LEU A 58 0.16 23.19 10.10
N ASN A 59 -1.13 23.28 10.47
CA ASN A 59 -1.67 24.48 11.11
C ASN A 59 -1.22 24.57 12.59
N ALA A 60 -1.33 25.76 13.18
CA ALA A 60 -0.88 25.99 14.56
C ALA A 60 -1.59 25.11 15.62
N GLY A 61 -2.82 24.68 15.32
CA GLY A 61 -3.58 23.80 16.21
C GLY A 61 -3.30 22.31 16.00
N HIS A 62 -2.48 21.93 15.01
CA HIS A 62 -2.20 20.54 14.61
C HIS A 62 -3.46 19.72 14.27
N THR A 63 -4.54 20.40 13.79
CA THR A 63 -5.85 19.77 13.55
C THR A 63 -6.10 19.34 12.12
N ASN A 64 -5.14 19.57 11.20
CA ASN A 64 -5.29 19.30 9.77
C ASN A 64 -4.37 18.19 9.23
N ALA A 65 -3.75 17.41 10.11
CA ALA A 65 -2.84 16.34 9.73
C ALA A 65 -3.60 15.09 9.26
N VAL A 66 -3.23 14.54 8.09
CA VAL A 66 -3.77 13.30 7.52
C VAL A 66 -2.61 12.35 7.23
N LEU A 67 -2.73 11.11 7.70
CA LEU A 67 -1.75 10.06 7.43
C LEU A 67 -2.15 9.22 6.22
N LEU A 68 -1.20 8.98 5.33
CA LEU A 68 -1.32 8.16 4.13
C LEU A 68 -0.25 7.05 4.18
N PRO A 69 -0.50 5.93 4.83
CA PRO A 69 0.46 4.83 4.94
C PRO A 69 0.63 4.13 3.59
N SER A 70 1.88 3.93 3.15
CA SER A 70 2.17 3.31 1.85
C SER A 70 1.67 1.86 1.76
N HIS A 71 1.64 1.34 0.54
CA HIS A 71 1.22 -0.01 0.24
C HIS A 71 2.37 -0.82 -0.39
N PHE A 72 2.12 -2.08 -0.74
CA PHE A 72 3.11 -2.99 -1.32
C PHE A 72 3.88 -2.32 -2.48
N MET A 73 5.20 -2.37 -2.41
CA MET A 73 6.15 -1.80 -3.39
C MET A 73 6.06 -0.28 -3.61
N ALA A 74 5.19 0.43 -2.89
CA ALA A 74 5.04 1.87 -3.05
C ALA A 74 6.06 2.65 -2.20
N ASP A 75 6.38 3.82 -2.72
CA ASP A 75 7.04 4.88 -1.96
C ASP A 75 6.01 5.89 -1.41
N ARG A 76 6.49 6.98 -0.84
CA ARG A 76 5.72 8.09 -0.30
C ARG A 76 4.82 8.82 -1.33
N ARG A 77 4.96 8.55 -2.64
CA ARG A 77 4.14 9.16 -3.70
C ARG A 77 2.92 8.32 -4.08
N GLY A 78 2.72 7.17 -3.46
CA GLY A 78 1.66 6.22 -3.79
C GLY A 78 0.23 6.76 -3.73
N TYR A 79 0.01 7.99 -3.24
CA TYR A 79 -1.31 8.64 -3.12
C TYR A 79 -1.48 9.91 -3.95
N GLU A 80 -0.56 10.23 -4.87
CA GLU A 80 -0.64 11.46 -5.68
C GLU A 80 -1.93 11.56 -6.50
N TRP A 81 -2.55 10.42 -6.83
CA TRP A 81 -3.86 10.36 -7.51
C TRP A 81 -5.03 10.95 -6.69
N LEU A 82 -4.87 11.13 -5.37
CA LEU A 82 -5.87 11.68 -4.46
C LEU A 82 -5.53 13.10 -4.00
N ILE A 83 -4.30 13.58 -4.30
CA ILE A 83 -3.71 14.82 -3.78
C ILE A 83 -3.77 15.92 -4.84
N GLY A 84 -4.24 17.09 -4.47
CA GLY A 84 -4.18 18.29 -5.31
C GLY A 84 -5.37 19.23 -5.19
N PRO A 85 -5.33 20.37 -5.89
CA PRO A 85 -6.45 21.29 -5.93
C PRO A 85 -7.71 20.62 -6.51
N GLY A 86 -8.82 20.67 -5.77
CA GLY A 86 -10.09 20.06 -6.19
C GLY A 86 -10.15 18.53 -6.02
N GLN A 87 -9.09 17.88 -5.55
CA GLN A 87 -9.08 16.50 -5.14
C GLN A 87 -9.55 16.36 -3.68
N ALA A 88 -9.77 15.12 -3.24
CA ALA A 88 -10.17 14.86 -1.85
C ALA A 88 -9.17 15.37 -0.82
N LEU A 89 -7.87 15.38 -1.18
CA LEU A 89 -6.77 15.82 -0.33
C LEU A 89 -6.14 17.12 -0.87
N ASP A 90 -6.80 18.22 -0.56
CA ASP A 90 -6.34 19.57 -0.92
C ASP A 90 -5.26 20.06 0.06
N THR A 91 -4.03 20.17 -0.44
CA THR A 91 -2.85 20.60 0.33
C THR A 91 -2.87 22.06 0.75
N SER A 92 -3.79 22.87 0.21
CA SER A 92 -4.03 24.23 0.73
C SER A 92 -4.70 24.24 2.11
N LYS A 93 -5.34 23.13 2.50
CA LYS A 93 -6.10 22.98 3.73
C LYS A 93 -5.53 21.90 4.66
N LEU A 94 -4.92 20.87 4.09
CA LEU A 94 -4.47 19.67 4.79
C LEU A 94 -2.95 19.60 4.82
N PHE A 95 -2.43 19.06 5.91
CA PHE A 95 -1.06 18.60 6.03
C PHE A 95 -1.04 17.09 5.89
N LEU A 96 -0.50 16.59 4.76
CA LEU A 96 -0.48 15.18 4.45
C LEU A 96 0.87 14.60 4.82
N ILE A 97 0.86 13.44 5.45
CA ILE A 97 2.04 12.68 5.86
C ILE A 97 1.98 11.35 5.13
N THR A 98 2.91 11.11 4.23
CA THR A 98 3.04 9.84 3.48
C THR A 98 4.21 9.06 4.03
N THR A 99 4.01 7.80 4.42
CA THR A 99 5.07 6.97 5.01
C THR A 99 5.47 5.84 4.08
N GLU A 100 6.64 5.27 4.30
CA GLU A 100 7.15 4.14 3.53
C GLU A 100 7.27 2.91 4.44
N LEU A 101 6.84 1.73 3.91
CA LEU A 101 6.89 0.47 4.66
C LEU A 101 8.33 -0.03 4.86
N PHE A 102 8.56 -0.78 5.92
CA PHE A 102 9.72 -1.67 5.98
C PHE A 102 9.71 -2.64 4.78
N GLY A 103 10.88 -2.93 4.25
CA GLY A 103 11.02 -3.81 3.10
C GLY A 103 10.76 -3.18 1.74
N ASN A 104 10.53 -1.85 1.65
CA ASN A 104 10.34 -1.20 0.35
C ASN A 104 11.66 -0.78 -0.36
N GLY A 105 12.80 -1.05 0.26
CA GLY A 105 14.13 -0.69 -0.28
C GLY A 105 14.63 0.70 0.12
N HIS A 106 13.79 1.55 0.69
CA HIS A 106 14.16 2.87 1.26
C HIS A 106 14.18 2.83 2.79
N SER A 107 13.04 2.59 3.44
CA SER A 107 13.00 2.28 4.87
C SER A 107 13.81 1.01 5.15
N SER A 108 14.12 0.71 6.41
CA SER A 108 14.88 -0.50 6.74
C SER A 108 14.33 -1.72 6.03
N SER A 109 15.19 -2.40 5.30
CA SER A 109 14.85 -3.45 4.36
C SER A 109 15.95 -4.50 4.30
N PRO A 110 15.66 -5.73 3.87
CA PRO A 110 16.68 -6.74 3.60
C PRO A 110 17.86 -6.23 2.77
N SER A 111 17.59 -5.45 1.72
CA SER A 111 18.62 -4.97 0.78
C SER A 111 19.52 -3.86 1.31
N ASN A 112 19.11 -3.10 2.34
CA ASN A 112 19.83 -1.93 2.81
C ASN A 112 20.25 -1.97 4.29
N THR A 113 19.86 -3.02 5.03
CA THR A 113 20.27 -3.20 6.41
C THR A 113 21.59 -3.96 6.47
N PRO A 114 22.58 -3.51 7.30
CA PRO A 114 23.85 -4.20 7.40
C PRO A 114 23.76 -5.54 8.16
N GLU A 115 24.79 -6.38 8.03
CA GLU A 115 24.88 -7.60 8.85
C GLU A 115 24.78 -7.27 10.36
N PRO A 116 24.18 -8.14 11.17
CA PRO A 116 23.74 -9.50 10.84
C PRO A 116 22.31 -9.58 10.25
N PHE A 117 21.68 -8.48 9.88
CA PHE A 117 20.29 -8.39 9.41
C PHE A 117 20.17 -8.15 7.89
N HIS A 118 21.23 -8.41 7.12
CA HIS A 118 21.20 -8.25 5.66
C HIS A 118 20.51 -9.44 4.97
N GLY A 119 19.86 -9.16 3.82
CA GLY A 119 19.26 -10.17 2.96
C GLY A 119 18.20 -11.02 3.69
N PRO A 120 18.25 -12.36 3.58
CA PRO A 120 17.26 -13.25 4.19
C PRO A 120 17.31 -13.28 5.72
N ARG A 121 18.30 -12.65 6.34
CA ARG A 121 18.46 -12.55 7.80
C ARG A 121 17.71 -11.35 8.39
N PHE A 122 17.09 -10.52 7.56
CA PHE A 122 16.24 -9.43 8.04
C PHE A 122 15.06 -10.02 8.83
N PRO A 123 14.72 -9.46 10.01
CA PRO A 123 13.66 -10.02 10.84
C PRO A 123 12.30 -9.91 10.15
N ILE A 124 11.43 -10.87 10.42
CA ILE A 124 10.03 -10.77 10.06
C ILE A 124 9.43 -9.56 10.78
N VAL A 125 8.83 -8.69 10.00
CA VAL A 125 8.05 -7.54 10.48
C VAL A 125 6.60 -7.72 10.03
N ASN A 126 5.67 -7.15 10.78
CA ASN A 126 4.25 -7.20 10.47
C ASN A 126 3.66 -5.79 10.30
N ILE A 127 2.37 -5.69 10.03
CA ILE A 127 1.69 -4.39 9.89
C ILE A 127 1.72 -3.58 11.17
N ARG A 128 1.68 -4.21 12.37
CA ARG A 128 1.76 -3.48 13.65
C ARG A 128 3.13 -2.88 13.88
N ASP A 129 4.21 -3.55 13.48
CA ASP A 129 5.57 -2.97 13.53
C ASP A 129 5.66 -1.70 12.69
N ASN A 130 5.07 -1.70 11.49
CA ASN A 130 4.99 -0.53 10.62
C ASN A 130 4.14 0.58 11.25
N VAL A 131 3.01 0.24 11.84
CA VAL A 131 2.14 1.19 12.55
C VAL A 131 2.83 1.78 13.78
N ASP A 132 3.55 0.97 14.56
CA ASP A 132 4.25 1.41 15.78
C ASP A 132 5.37 2.41 15.48
N ILE A 133 6.22 2.15 14.48
CA ILE A 133 7.29 3.10 14.13
C ILE A 133 6.73 4.41 13.58
N VAL A 134 5.63 4.36 12.81
CA VAL A 134 4.94 5.56 12.32
C VAL A 134 4.32 6.34 13.49
N HIS A 135 3.70 5.65 14.45
CA HIS A 135 3.15 6.29 15.65
C HIS A 135 4.24 7.05 16.44
N ARG A 136 5.39 6.41 16.65
CA ARG A 136 6.55 7.06 17.29
C ARG A 136 7.03 8.26 16.50
N MET A 137 7.17 8.14 15.18
CA MET A 137 7.56 9.25 14.31
C MET A 137 6.60 10.44 14.42
N LEU A 138 5.29 10.20 14.45
CA LEU A 138 4.29 11.26 14.63
C LEU A 138 4.46 11.98 15.96
N LEU A 139 4.62 11.24 17.06
CA LEU A 139 4.77 11.81 18.40
C LEU A 139 6.13 12.50 18.61
N GLU A 140 7.22 11.81 18.24
CA GLU A 140 8.56 12.24 18.61
C GLU A 140 9.16 13.24 17.62
N LYS A 141 8.95 13.05 16.33
CA LYS A 141 9.54 13.89 15.27
C LYS A 141 8.63 15.03 14.85
N LEU A 142 7.34 14.75 14.59
CA LEU A 142 6.39 15.73 14.09
C LEU A 142 5.57 16.41 15.19
N LYS A 143 5.62 15.89 16.44
CA LYS A 143 4.85 16.40 17.58
C LYS A 143 3.34 16.41 17.34
N ILE A 144 2.86 15.42 16.57
CA ILE A 144 1.46 15.19 16.24
C ILE A 144 0.95 14.05 17.11
N ASN A 145 -0.01 14.35 17.99
CA ASN A 145 -0.64 13.39 18.90
C ASN A 145 -2.06 13.01 18.49
N HIS A 146 -2.57 13.60 17.41
CA HIS A 146 -3.89 13.32 16.87
C HIS A 146 -3.93 13.62 15.36
N LEU A 147 -4.68 12.84 14.61
CA LEU A 147 -4.84 12.98 13.16
C LEU A 147 -6.29 13.32 12.80
N LYS A 148 -6.47 14.18 11.81
CA LYS A 148 -7.78 14.41 11.19
C LYS A 148 -8.32 13.16 10.52
N ALA A 149 -7.45 12.39 9.86
CA ALA A 149 -7.81 11.11 9.24
C ALA A 149 -6.59 10.22 8.99
N ILE A 150 -6.86 8.92 8.78
CA ILE A 150 -5.93 7.96 8.20
C ILE A 150 -6.60 7.38 6.96
N ILE A 151 -5.93 7.45 5.81
CA ILE A 151 -6.48 7.00 4.52
C ILE A 151 -5.50 5.99 3.92
N GLY A 152 -5.93 4.75 3.78
CA GLY A 152 -5.11 3.66 3.28
C GLY A 152 -5.70 2.98 2.05
N PHE A 153 -4.82 2.61 1.11
CA PHE A 153 -5.09 1.74 -0.04
C PHE A 153 -4.30 0.44 0.11
N SER A 154 -4.89 -0.72 -0.22
CA SER A 154 -4.19 -2.00 -0.25
C SER A 154 -3.56 -2.36 1.12
N MET A 155 -2.27 -2.65 1.21
CA MET A 155 -1.57 -2.79 2.50
C MET A 155 -1.63 -1.51 3.35
N GLY A 156 -1.77 -0.34 2.74
CA GLY A 156 -2.08 0.90 3.46
C GLY A 156 -3.44 0.88 4.12
N ALA A 157 -4.44 0.21 3.51
CA ALA A 157 -5.75 -0.03 4.15
C ALA A 157 -5.62 -1.02 5.32
N GLN A 158 -4.80 -2.07 5.20
CA GLN A 158 -4.46 -2.95 6.33
C GLN A 158 -3.86 -2.16 7.49
N GLN A 159 -2.96 -1.22 7.20
CA GLN A 159 -2.45 -0.31 8.22
C GLN A 159 -3.55 0.58 8.80
N ALA A 160 -4.46 1.11 7.98
CA ALA A 160 -5.57 1.94 8.46
C ALA A 160 -6.50 1.17 9.43
N PHE A 161 -6.82 -0.09 9.14
CA PHE A 161 -7.50 -0.98 10.07
C PHE A 161 -6.70 -1.19 11.36
N GLN A 162 -5.40 -1.43 11.23
CA GLN A 162 -4.53 -1.65 12.38
C GLN A 162 -4.44 -0.41 13.27
N TRP A 163 -4.35 0.79 12.68
CA TRP A 163 -4.42 2.05 13.41
C TRP A 163 -5.72 2.19 14.21
N ALA A 164 -6.86 1.89 13.59
CA ALA A 164 -8.16 1.99 14.24
C ALA A 164 -8.28 1.06 15.46
N VAL A 165 -7.60 -0.09 15.45
CA VAL A 165 -7.61 -1.05 16.55
C VAL A 165 -6.51 -0.78 17.59
N SER A 166 -5.27 -0.49 17.15
CA SER A 166 -4.14 -0.26 18.06
C SER A 166 -4.22 1.10 18.76
N TYR A 167 -4.72 2.12 18.08
CA TYR A 167 -4.77 3.51 18.54
C TYR A 167 -6.14 4.14 18.30
N PRO A 168 -7.22 3.64 18.94
CA PRO A 168 -8.61 3.92 18.57
C PRO A 168 -9.05 5.38 18.72
N LYS A 169 -8.26 6.21 19.38
CA LYS A 169 -8.54 7.66 19.56
C LYS A 169 -7.51 8.55 18.88
N PHE A 170 -6.62 7.99 18.08
CA PHE A 170 -5.54 8.75 17.47
C PHE A 170 -5.94 9.50 16.20
N ALA A 171 -7.09 9.15 15.60
CA ALA A 171 -7.64 9.83 14.43
C ALA A 171 -9.15 10.05 14.57
N ASP A 172 -9.67 11.13 13.95
CA ASP A 172 -11.10 11.40 13.92
C ASP A 172 -11.86 10.42 13.03
N ARG A 173 -11.21 9.90 11.98
CA ARG A 173 -11.85 9.03 10.98
C ARG A 173 -10.84 8.18 10.21
N ILE A 174 -11.33 7.08 9.67
CA ILE A 174 -10.52 6.12 8.91
C ILE A 174 -11.14 5.91 7.53
N VAL A 175 -10.30 5.80 6.50
CA VAL A 175 -10.68 5.37 5.16
C VAL A 175 -9.81 4.18 4.76
N ALA A 176 -10.45 3.09 4.32
CA ALA A 176 -9.77 1.90 3.81
C ALA A 176 -10.30 1.58 2.40
N THR A 177 -9.42 1.64 1.38
CA THR A 177 -9.78 1.27 0.01
C THR A 177 -9.05 -0.01 -0.41
N ALA A 178 -9.76 -0.95 -1.02
CA ALA A 178 -9.22 -2.20 -1.58
C ALA A 178 -8.24 -2.92 -0.64
N GLY A 179 -8.64 -3.16 0.61
CA GLY A 179 -7.86 -3.89 1.62
C GLY A 179 -8.78 -4.43 2.71
N THR A 180 -8.27 -5.34 3.56
CA THR A 180 -9.01 -6.03 4.62
C THR A 180 -8.30 -5.92 5.97
N ALA A 181 -9.02 -6.11 7.07
CA ALA A 181 -8.47 -6.13 8.43
C ALA A 181 -7.62 -7.37 8.72
N LYS A 182 -7.87 -8.45 7.96
CA LYS A 182 -7.13 -9.71 8.04
C LYS A 182 -6.85 -10.23 6.64
N THR A 183 -5.71 -10.87 6.45
CA THR A 183 -5.42 -11.66 5.25
C THR A 183 -5.97 -13.06 5.44
N TYR A 184 -6.94 -13.44 4.61
CA TYR A 184 -7.58 -14.76 4.66
C TYR A 184 -6.84 -15.78 3.79
N GLY A 185 -7.19 -17.06 3.93
CA GLY A 185 -6.49 -18.17 3.30
C GLY A 185 -6.30 -18.04 1.78
N HIS A 186 -7.28 -17.49 1.05
CA HIS A 186 -7.15 -17.20 -0.38
C HIS A 186 -5.99 -16.22 -0.66
N GLY A 187 -5.91 -15.13 0.09
CA GLY A 187 -4.82 -14.16 -0.02
C GLY A 187 -3.45 -14.76 0.33
N ILE A 188 -3.39 -15.57 1.40
CA ILE A 188 -2.16 -16.27 1.82
C ILE A 188 -1.67 -17.19 0.71
N VAL A 189 -2.50 -18.11 0.21
CA VAL A 189 -2.12 -19.06 -0.85
C VAL A 189 -1.64 -18.35 -2.12
N ARG A 190 -2.27 -17.22 -2.45
CA ARG A 190 -1.84 -16.39 -3.58
C ARG A 190 -0.43 -15.82 -3.35
N LEU A 191 -0.15 -15.27 -2.17
CA LEU A 191 1.17 -14.70 -1.82
C LEU A 191 2.25 -15.79 -1.79
N GLU A 192 1.95 -16.94 -1.19
CA GLU A 192 2.84 -18.11 -1.19
C GLU A 192 3.18 -18.57 -2.62
N GLY A 193 2.21 -18.57 -3.54
CA GLY A 193 2.46 -18.89 -4.94
C GLY A 193 3.40 -17.88 -5.62
N GLN A 194 3.37 -16.62 -5.21
CA GLN A 194 4.25 -15.56 -5.71
C GLN A 194 5.66 -15.67 -5.10
N ILE A 195 5.77 -16.00 -3.81
CA ILE A 195 7.04 -16.29 -3.15
C ILE A 195 7.69 -17.50 -3.80
N ALA A 196 6.95 -18.59 -4.00
CA ALA A 196 7.46 -19.79 -4.67
C ALA A 196 7.97 -19.51 -6.08
N ALA A 197 7.34 -18.58 -6.83
CA ALA A 197 7.81 -18.18 -8.16
C ALA A 197 9.16 -17.45 -8.10
N LEU A 198 9.41 -16.64 -7.08
CA LEU A 198 10.71 -15.99 -6.84
C LEU A 198 11.78 -17.01 -6.44
N GLU A 199 11.45 -17.91 -5.54
CA GLU A 199 12.37 -18.89 -4.97
C GLU A 199 12.76 -20.01 -5.94
N ALA A 200 11.94 -20.25 -6.97
CA ALA A 200 12.21 -21.25 -8.00
C ALA A 200 13.40 -20.88 -8.93
N ASP A 201 13.88 -19.63 -8.90
CA ASP A 201 15.07 -19.25 -9.64
C ASP A 201 16.34 -19.74 -8.93
N GLU A 202 17.17 -20.54 -9.62
CA GLU A 202 18.44 -21.02 -9.08
C GLU A 202 19.38 -19.89 -8.60
N ALA A 203 19.24 -18.69 -9.18
CA ALA A 203 19.99 -17.51 -8.76
C ALA A 203 19.55 -16.96 -7.39
N PHE A 204 18.37 -17.32 -6.89
CA PHE A 204 17.85 -16.86 -5.59
C PHE A 204 18.68 -17.36 -4.39
N LYS A 205 19.19 -18.60 -4.43
CA LYS A 205 20.10 -19.17 -3.42
C LYS A 205 19.64 -18.98 -1.98
N ASN A 206 18.38 -19.28 -1.72
CA ASN A 206 17.75 -19.09 -0.40
C ASN A 206 17.86 -17.63 0.12
N GLY A 207 17.87 -16.65 -0.79
CA GLY A 207 17.99 -15.24 -0.46
C GLY A 207 19.41 -14.68 -0.36
N ASP A 208 20.46 -15.53 -0.41
CA ASP A 208 21.88 -15.12 -0.38
C ASP A 208 22.44 -14.95 -1.82
N TYR A 209 21.76 -14.20 -2.65
CA TYR A 209 22.18 -13.93 -4.03
C TYR A 209 23.14 -12.73 -4.10
N LEU A 210 24.08 -12.81 -5.04
CA LEU A 210 24.97 -11.69 -5.40
C LEU A 210 24.39 -10.81 -6.51
N GLN A 211 23.50 -11.40 -7.32
CA GLN A 211 22.76 -10.72 -8.38
C GLN A 211 21.29 -11.11 -8.25
N GLN A 212 20.40 -10.16 -8.51
CA GLN A 212 18.96 -10.40 -8.40
C GLN A 212 18.53 -11.63 -9.21
N PRO A 213 17.64 -12.48 -8.66
CA PRO A 213 17.07 -13.63 -9.35
C PRO A 213 16.08 -13.17 -10.42
N LYS A 214 16.62 -12.76 -11.57
CA LYS A 214 15.84 -12.08 -12.62
C LYS A 214 14.69 -12.92 -13.13
N LYS A 215 14.90 -14.22 -13.36
CA LYS A 215 13.85 -15.13 -13.85
C LYS A 215 12.74 -15.29 -12.80
N GLY A 216 13.11 -15.36 -11.52
CA GLY A 216 12.16 -15.40 -10.40
C GLY A 216 11.32 -14.12 -10.31
N ILE A 217 11.95 -12.94 -10.46
CA ILE A 217 11.24 -11.65 -10.46
C ILE A 217 10.31 -11.56 -11.69
N GLU A 218 10.73 -12.01 -12.86
CA GLU A 218 9.88 -12.08 -14.06
C GLU A 218 8.69 -13.03 -13.87
N ALA A 219 8.89 -14.19 -13.27
CA ALA A 219 7.83 -15.17 -12.95
C ALA A 219 6.85 -14.58 -11.92
N PHE A 220 7.35 -14.01 -10.84
CA PHE A 220 6.57 -13.27 -9.86
C PHE A 220 5.68 -12.22 -10.52
N SER A 221 6.26 -11.40 -11.42
CA SER A 221 5.52 -10.30 -12.09
C SER A 221 4.37 -10.83 -12.94
N VAL A 222 4.56 -11.94 -13.64
CA VAL A 222 3.47 -12.58 -14.41
C VAL A 222 2.38 -13.12 -13.52
N VAL A 223 2.72 -13.83 -12.44
CA VAL A 223 1.74 -14.33 -11.46
C VAL A 223 0.99 -13.17 -10.81
N TRP A 224 1.70 -12.11 -10.41
CA TRP A 224 1.12 -10.90 -9.83
C TRP A 224 0.07 -10.27 -10.74
N THR A 225 0.41 -10.11 -12.03
CA THR A 225 -0.42 -9.44 -13.02
C THR A 225 -1.76 -10.14 -13.25
N ALA A 226 -1.81 -11.48 -13.16
CA ALA A 226 -3.04 -12.24 -13.31
C ALA A 226 -4.12 -11.87 -12.28
N TRP A 227 -3.72 -11.41 -11.09
CA TRP A 227 -4.61 -11.08 -9.99
C TRP A 227 -4.89 -9.57 -9.85
N LEU A 228 -4.13 -8.73 -10.55
CA LEU A 228 -4.21 -7.27 -10.43
C LEU A 228 -5.53 -6.71 -10.96
N TYR A 229 -6.01 -7.29 -12.06
CA TYR A 229 -7.25 -6.89 -12.73
C TYR A 229 -8.28 -8.02 -12.69
N SER A 230 -9.57 -7.68 -12.92
CA SER A 230 -10.62 -8.67 -13.02
C SER A 230 -10.50 -9.53 -14.28
N GLN A 231 -11.09 -10.74 -14.23
CA GLN A 231 -11.20 -11.60 -15.40
C GLN A 231 -11.91 -10.89 -16.56
N GLU A 232 -12.92 -10.09 -16.27
CA GLU A 232 -13.67 -9.34 -17.28
C GLU A 232 -12.86 -8.21 -17.89
N TRP A 233 -11.97 -7.58 -17.13
CA TRP A 233 -11.01 -6.58 -17.64
C TRP A 233 -10.12 -7.20 -18.72
N TRP A 234 -9.58 -8.40 -18.48
CA TRP A 234 -8.78 -9.14 -19.46
C TRP A 234 -9.61 -9.53 -20.68
N ARG A 235 -10.81 -10.09 -20.49
CA ARG A 235 -11.70 -10.52 -21.57
C ARG A 235 -12.14 -9.37 -22.47
N LYS A 236 -12.38 -8.18 -21.89
CA LYS A 236 -12.79 -6.97 -22.62
C LYS A 236 -11.59 -6.19 -23.17
N GLU A 237 -10.39 -6.69 -23.01
CA GLU A 237 -9.15 -6.04 -23.46
C GLU A 237 -9.02 -4.57 -22.99
N LEU A 238 -9.39 -4.27 -21.74
CA LEU A 238 -9.39 -2.92 -21.21
C LEU A 238 -7.97 -2.31 -21.05
N TRP A 239 -6.92 -3.06 -21.35
CA TRP A 239 -5.56 -2.55 -21.53
C TRP A 239 -5.40 -1.70 -22.81
N ARG A 240 -6.29 -1.87 -23.81
CA ARG A 240 -6.30 -1.01 -24.99
C ARG A 240 -6.85 0.34 -24.62
N SER A 241 -6.18 1.39 -25.07
CA SER A 241 -6.63 2.76 -24.89
C SER A 241 -6.73 3.47 -26.24
N PRO A 242 -7.43 4.60 -26.35
CA PRO A 242 -7.44 5.39 -27.57
C PRO A 242 -6.04 5.82 -28.03
N SER A 243 -5.08 5.95 -27.11
CA SER A 243 -3.67 6.26 -27.39
C SER A 243 -2.82 5.05 -27.80
N ALA A 244 -3.32 3.82 -27.57
CA ALA A 244 -2.62 2.58 -27.90
C ALA A 244 -3.62 1.50 -28.39
N PRO A 245 -4.34 1.77 -29.52
CA PRO A 245 -5.40 0.85 -29.99
C PRO A 245 -4.84 -0.48 -30.49
N ASP A 246 -3.61 -0.50 -30.98
CA ASP A 246 -2.94 -1.68 -31.55
C ASP A 246 -2.09 -2.45 -30.53
N LEU A 247 -2.25 -2.15 -29.23
CA LEU A 247 -1.54 -2.86 -28.17
C LEU A 247 -2.01 -4.33 -28.15
N THR A 248 -1.10 -5.28 -28.35
CA THR A 248 -1.42 -6.70 -28.33
C THR A 248 -1.27 -7.28 -26.93
N PHE A 249 -1.96 -8.40 -26.65
CA PHE A 249 -1.84 -9.10 -25.37
C PHE A 249 -0.39 -9.48 -25.05
N GLU A 250 0.37 -9.96 -26.05
CA GLU A 250 1.77 -10.37 -25.89
C GLU A 250 2.64 -9.18 -25.47
N LYS A 251 2.41 -8.00 -26.02
CA LYS A 251 3.13 -6.78 -25.63
C LYS A 251 2.79 -6.38 -24.20
N VAL A 252 1.52 -6.43 -23.83
CA VAL A 252 1.08 -6.14 -22.45
C VAL A 252 1.71 -7.12 -21.48
N LEU A 253 1.63 -8.43 -21.75
CA LEU A 253 2.21 -9.46 -20.89
C LEU A 253 3.73 -9.32 -20.77
N ASN A 254 4.42 -9.02 -21.88
CA ASN A 254 5.86 -8.80 -21.85
C ASN A 254 6.25 -7.58 -21.04
N GLU A 255 5.49 -6.48 -21.13
CA GLU A 255 5.74 -5.28 -20.33
C GLU A 255 5.62 -5.57 -18.84
N TYR A 256 4.59 -6.28 -18.41
CA TYR A 256 4.46 -6.70 -17.01
C TYR A 256 5.61 -7.65 -16.60
N ARG A 257 6.02 -8.56 -17.46
CA ARG A 257 7.10 -9.49 -17.15
C ARG A 257 8.42 -8.78 -16.91
N THR A 258 8.77 -7.80 -17.73
CA THR A 258 10.12 -7.22 -17.78
C THR A 258 10.27 -5.89 -17.08
N ASN A 259 9.18 -5.12 -16.96
CA ASN A 259 9.23 -3.73 -16.51
C ASN A 259 8.27 -3.41 -15.35
N PHE A 260 7.57 -4.41 -14.81
CA PHE A 260 6.55 -4.18 -13.78
C PHE A 260 7.16 -3.60 -12.49
N ILE A 261 8.34 -4.08 -12.09
CA ILE A 261 9.03 -3.63 -10.89
C ILE A 261 10.51 -3.36 -11.18
N PRO A 262 10.82 -2.25 -11.86
CA PRO A 262 12.21 -1.92 -12.16
C PRO A 262 13.03 -1.79 -10.86
N GLY A 263 14.15 -2.49 -10.79
CA GLY A 263 15.07 -2.44 -9.66
C GLY A 263 14.56 -3.16 -8.39
N ALA A 264 13.57 -4.04 -8.53
CA ALA A 264 13.08 -4.84 -7.40
C ALA A 264 14.19 -5.69 -6.79
N ASP A 265 14.19 -5.80 -5.47
CA ASP A 265 14.99 -6.75 -4.71
C ASP A 265 14.09 -7.90 -4.23
N ALA A 266 14.48 -9.14 -4.50
CA ALA A 266 13.65 -10.31 -4.22
C ALA A 266 13.37 -10.47 -2.71
N ASN A 267 14.35 -10.26 -1.85
CA ASN A 267 14.16 -10.36 -0.39
C ASN A 267 13.23 -9.26 0.12
N ASN A 268 13.29 -8.05 -0.47
CA ASN A 268 12.36 -6.98 -0.12
C ASN A 268 10.91 -7.34 -0.48
N LEU A 269 10.70 -7.91 -1.67
CA LEU A 269 9.39 -8.38 -2.11
C LEU A 269 8.85 -9.47 -1.18
N ILE A 270 9.67 -10.46 -0.85
CA ILE A 270 9.30 -11.57 0.05
C ILE A 270 8.96 -11.04 1.45
N LEU A 271 9.77 -10.14 2.01
CA LEU A 271 9.48 -9.54 3.30
C LEU A 271 8.11 -8.84 3.32
N GLN A 272 7.82 -8.03 2.29
CA GLN A 272 6.53 -7.35 2.24
C GLN A 272 5.36 -8.32 2.03
N MET A 273 5.54 -9.42 1.28
CA MET A 273 4.52 -10.47 1.14
C MET A 273 4.26 -11.15 2.48
N HIS A 274 5.28 -11.52 3.24
CA HIS A 274 5.12 -12.07 4.60
C HIS A 274 4.49 -11.06 5.57
N THR A 275 4.82 -9.76 5.44
CA THR A 275 4.16 -8.68 6.21
C THR A 275 2.66 -8.65 5.92
N TRP A 276 2.28 -8.81 4.65
CA TRP A 276 0.88 -8.86 4.21
C TRP A 276 0.15 -10.11 4.71
N GLU A 277 0.75 -11.29 4.57
CA GLU A 277 0.15 -12.56 4.99
C GLU A 277 -0.22 -12.60 6.47
N GLN A 278 0.65 -12.03 7.30
CA GLN A 278 0.50 -12.06 8.74
C GLN A 278 -0.52 -11.05 9.27
N GLN A 279 -1.09 -10.20 8.39
CA GLN A 279 -2.05 -9.19 8.84
C GLN A 279 -3.30 -9.83 9.43
N ASN A 280 -3.54 -9.50 10.69
CA ASN A 280 -4.76 -9.78 11.44
C ASN A 280 -4.86 -8.79 12.61
N VAL A 281 -5.80 -7.86 12.53
CA VAL A 281 -6.03 -6.91 13.64
C VAL A 281 -6.41 -7.59 14.94
N GLY A 282 -6.96 -8.80 14.88
CA GLY A 282 -7.26 -9.63 16.04
C GLY A 282 -6.02 -10.07 16.84
N ASN A 283 -4.82 -10.02 16.24
CA ASN A 283 -3.57 -10.29 16.97
C ASN A 283 -3.11 -9.11 17.84
N THR A 284 -3.77 -7.96 17.77
CA THR A 284 -3.53 -6.85 18.70
C THR A 284 -3.80 -7.31 20.13
N ILE A 285 -2.95 -6.87 21.06
CA ILE A 285 -3.04 -7.26 22.48
C ILE A 285 -4.46 -7.05 23.00
N GLY A 286 -5.01 -8.08 23.65
CA GLY A 286 -6.36 -8.09 24.21
C GLY A 286 -7.43 -8.77 23.35
N PHE A 287 -7.16 -9.04 22.06
CA PHE A 287 -8.14 -9.71 21.18
C PHE A 287 -7.84 -11.19 20.89
N HIS A 288 -6.67 -11.71 21.28
CA HIS A 288 -6.32 -13.14 21.20
C HIS A 288 -6.55 -13.80 19.83
N GLY A 289 -6.26 -13.09 18.73
CA GLY A 289 -6.45 -13.55 17.37
C GLY A 289 -7.86 -13.33 16.81
N ASN A 290 -8.79 -12.84 17.63
CA ASN A 290 -10.19 -12.68 17.24
C ASN A 290 -10.41 -11.37 16.46
N VAL A 291 -10.48 -11.48 15.13
CA VAL A 291 -10.69 -10.34 14.22
C VAL A 291 -12.03 -9.64 14.44
N GLU A 292 -13.09 -10.41 14.74
CA GLU A 292 -14.43 -9.85 14.94
C GLU A 292 -14.50 -8.95 16.18
N GLN A 293 -13.87 -9.39 17.28
CA GLN A 293 -13.79 -8.56 18.50
C GLN A 293 -12.95 -7.30 18.27
N ALA A 294 -11.84 -7.43 17.54
CA ALA A 294 -11.02 -6.27 17.20
C ALA A 294 -11.79 -5.27 16.33
N LEU A 295 -12.55 -5.73 15.33
CA LEU A 295 -13.39 -4.87 14.49
C LEU A 295 -14.52 -4.19 15.27
N LYS A 296 -15.15 -4.90 16.22
CA LYS A 296 -16.17 -4.34 17.13
C LYS A 296 -15.64 -3.22 18.03
N SER A 297 -14.33 -3.17 18.28
CA SER A 297 -13.71 -2.13 19.08
C SER A 297 -13.52 -0.79 18.34
N ILE A 298 -13.67 -0.77 17.01
CA ILE A 298 -13.55 0.44 16.20
C ILE A 298 -14.70 1.38 16.51
N SER A 299 -14.38 2.57 17.03
CA SER A 299 -15.38 3.56 17.51
C SER A 299 -15.42 4.83 16.67
N VAL A 300 -14.43 5.07 15.84
CA VAL A 300 -14.39 6.25 14.95
C VAL A 300 -15.12 5.98 13.63
N PRO A 301 -15.68 7.00 12.96
CA PRO A 301 -16.25 6.86 11.63
C PRO A 301 -15.28 6.15 10.67
N PHE A 302 -15.75 5.10 10.01
CA PHE A 302 -14.95 4.24 9.16
C PHE A 302 -15.56 4.13 7.76
N LEU A 303 -14.90 4.69 6.75
CA LEU A 303 -15.29 4.54 5.35
C LEU A 303 -14.56 3.34 4.74
N TYR A 304 -15.30 2.30 4.41
CA TYR A 304 -14.77 1.07 3.83
C TYR A 304 -15.16 0.94 2.36
N MET A 305 -14.19 0.97 1.45
CA MET A 305 -14.37 1.01 0.00
C MET A 305 -13.63 -0.15 -0.70
N PRO A 306 -14.11 -1.40 -0.60
CA PRO A 306 -13.54 -2.51 -1.36
C PRO A 306 -13.86 -2.36 -2.84
N SER A 307 -13.00 -2.87 -3.72
CA SER A 307 -13.35 -2.98 -5.14
C SER A 307 -14.18 -4.26 -5.38
N GLN A 308 -15.24 -4.13 -6.15
CA GLN A 308 -16.18 -5.24 -6.44
C GLN A 308 -15.50 -6.45 -7.09
N THR A 309 -14.48 -6.21 -7.89
CA THR A 309 -13.80 -7.24 -8.68
C THR A 309 -12.35 -7.47 -8.23
N ASP A 310 -11.99 -7.00 -7.03
CA ASP A 310 -10.66 -7.20 -6.47
C ASP A 310 -10.39 -8.69 -6.24
N MET A 311 -9.27 -9.17 -6.76
CA MET A 311 -8.83 -10.55 -6.59
C MET A 311 -7.71 -10.67 -5.54
N TYR A 312 -7.13 -9.55 -5.10
CA TYR A 312 -6.18 -9.52 -3.99
C TYR A 312 -6.88 -9.50 -2.65
N PHE A 313 -7.93 -8.67 -2.54
CA PHE A 313 -8.81 -8.52 -1.39
C PHE A 313 -10.26 -8.75 -1.84
N PRO A 314 -10.70 -10.01 -1.94
CA PRO A 314 -12.04 -10.33 -2.44
C PRO A 314 -13.13 -9.61 -1.66
N ILE A 315 -14.11 -9.08 -2.39
CA ILE A 315 -15.20 -8.29 -1.78
C ILE A 315 -15.97 -9.07 -0.71
N ASN A 316 -16.04 -10.39 -0.80
CA ASN A 316 -16.72 -11.21 0.20
C ASN A 316 -16.07 -11.15 1.58
N ASP A 317 -14.76 -11.01 1.65
CA ASP A 317 -14.04 -10.80 2.91
C ASP A 317 -14.42 -9.43 3.50
N ALA A 318 -14.51 -8.39 2.67
CA ALA A 318 -14.94 -7.07 3.10
C ALA A 318 -16.41 -7.03 3.55
N ILE A 319 -17.30 -7.76 2.87
CA ILE A 319 -18.71 -7.93 3.28
C ILE A 319 -18.80 -8.62 4.64
N TYR A 320 -17.96 -9.62 4.88
CA TYR A 320 -17.88 -10.27 6.18
C TYR A 320 -17.39 -9.31 7.27
N GLU A 321 -16.26 -8.64 7.05
CA GLU A 321 -15.64 -7.76 8.05
C GLU A 321 -16.50 -6.54 8.41
N GLN A 322 -17.17 -5.92 7.43
CA GLN A 322 -17.97 -4.72 7.65
C GLN A 322 -19.14 -4.95 8.63
N ALA A 323 -19.62 -6.20 8.73
CA ALA A 323 -20.70 -6.54 9.65
C ALA A 323 -20.32 -6.38 11.14
N PHE A 324 -19.03 -6.32 11.44
CA PHE A 324 -18.52 -6.18 12.81
C PHE A 324 -18.05 -4.77 13.15
N ILE A 325 -18.04 -3.83 12.22
CA ILE A 325 -17.58 -2.46 12.48
C ILE A 325 -18.80 -1.56 12.77
N PRO A 326 -18.99 -1.10 14.02
CA PRO A 326 -20.21 -0.40 14.41
C PRO A 326 -20.43 0.93 13.66
N THR A 327 -19.35 1.56 13.22
CA THR A 327 -19.34 2.92 12.63
C THR A 327 -19.10 2.92 11.13
N VAL A 328 -19.24 1.75 10.46
CA VAL A 328 -18.89 1.60 9.06
C VAL A 328 -19.84 2.31 8.11
N ILE A 329 -19.25 3.00 7.14
CA ILE A 329 -19.92 3.43 5.92
C ILE A 329 -19.34 2.57 4.80
N PHE A 330 -20.09 1.54 4.37
CA PHE A 330 -19.66 0.58 3.36
C PHE A 330 -20.02 1.09 1.96
N LYS A 331 -19.01 1.36 1.12
CA LYS A 331 -19.16 1.95 -0.22
C LYS A 331 -18.28 1.23 -1.24
N PRO A 332 -18.71 0.05 -1.75
CA PRO A 332 -17.95 -0.67 -2.77
C PRO A 332 -17.71 0.15 -4.03
N ILE A 333 -16.53 0.00 -4.61
CA ILE A 333 -16.16 0.57 -5.90
C ILE A 333 -16.66 -0.39 -7.00
N LEU A 334 -17.69 0.04 -7.74
CA LEU A 334 -18.31 -0.78 -8.79
C LEU A 334 -17.49 -0.66 -10.09
N SER A 335 -16.42 -1.42 -10.18
CA SER A 335 -15.44 -1.32 -11.25
C SER A 335 -14.99 -2.69 -11.74
N LEU A 336 -14.58 -2.78 -13.00
CA LEU A 336 -13.93 -3.95 -13.58
C LEU A 336 -12.39 -3.92 -13.41
N TRP A 337 -11.85 -2.84 -12.87
CA TRP A 337 -10.40 -2.63 -12.77
C TRP A 337 -9.73 -3.39 -11.62
N GLY A 338 -10.43 -4.35 -11.02
CA GLY A 338 -9.87 -5.22 -9.98
C GLY A 338 -9.33 -4.43 -8.80
N HIS A 339 -8.14 -4.79 -8.36
CA HIS A 339 -7.44 -4.13 -7.25
C HIS A 339 -7.13 -2.65 -7.52
N THR A 340 -6.77 -2.32 -8.77
CA THR A 340 -6.35 -0.97 -9.15
C THR A 340 -7.48 0.05 -9.12
N ALA A 341 -8.74 -0.39 -9.09
CA ALA A 341 -9.88 0.49 -8.88
C ALA A 341 -9.77 1.28 -7.56
N GLY A 342 -9.20 0.67 -6.52
CA GLY A 342 -8.95 1.31 -5.22
C GLY A 342 -7.88 2.39 -5.21
N ALA A 343 -7.11 2.52 -6.31
CA ALA A 343 -6.07 3.53 -6.55
C ALA A 343 -6.39 4.44 -7.76
N ALA A 344 -7.67 4.57 -8.11
CA ALA A 344 -8.14 5.51 -9.14
C ALA A 344 -7.53 5.29 -10.54
N SER A 345 -7.30 4.05 -10.95
CA SER A 345 -6.60 3.73 -12.22
C SER A 345 -7.40 4.06 -13.50
N ASN A 346 -8.62 4.54 -13.37
CA ASN A 346 -9.41 5.08 -14.48
C ASN A 346 -10.23 6.32 -14.05
N PRO A 347 -10.70 7.16 -14.98
CA PRO A 347 -11.40 8.39 -14.64
C PRO A 347 -12.68 8.22 -13.81
N ALA A 348 -13.44 7.14 -14.02
CA ALA A 348 -14.68 6.89 -13.28
C ALA A 348 -14.37 6.56 -11.82
N ASP A 349 -13.42 5.66 -11.58
CA ASP A 349 -12.97 5.30 -10.24
C ASP A 349 -12.33 6.49 -9.53
N SER A 350 -11.51 7.30 -10.24
CA SER A 350 -10.92 8.52 -9.72
C SER A 350 -11.99 9.50 -9.23
N THR A 351 -13.00 9.75 -10.05
CA THR A 351 -14.12 10.63 -9.69
C THR A 351 -14.89 10.09 -8.48
N PHE A 352 -15.19 8.79 -8.47
CA PHE A 352 -15.93 8.16 -7.37
C PHE A 352 -15.16 8.24 -6.05
N LEU A 353 -13.88 7.88 -6.07
CA LEU A 353 -13.02 7.90 -4.88
C LEU A 353 -12.86 9.33 -4.34
N ASN A 354 -12.49 10.29 -5.19
CA ASN A 354 -12.30 11.67 -4.78
C ASN A 354 -13.58 12.28 -4.19
N ASN A 355 -14.73 12.08 -4.84
CA ASN A 355 -16.00 12.60 -4.34
C ASN A 355 -16.43 11.94 -3.01
N THR A 356 -16.28 10.61 -2.91
CA THR A 356 -16.70 9.87 -1.72
C THR A 356 -15.82 10.17 -0.52
N ILE A 357 -14.49 10.13 -0.71
CA ILE A 357 -13.52 10.43 0.35
C ILE A 357 -13.63 11.91 0.73
N GLY A 358 -13.69 12.83 -0.25
CA GLY A 358 -13.82 14.27 0.01
C GLY A 358 -15.08 14.61 0.80
N LYS A 359 -16.24 13.99 0.47
CA LYS A 359 -17.46 14.14 1.24
C LYS A 359 -17.31 13.62 2.68
N PHE A 360 -16.71 12.46 2.85
CA PHE A 360 -16.47 11.86 4.16
C PHE A 360 -15.52 12.68 5.03
N MET A 361 -14.49 13.28 4.43
CA MET A 361 -13.53 14.15 5.12
C MET A 361 -14.11 15.46 5.64
N ASN A 362 -15.26 15.89 5.09
CA ASN A 362 -15.94 17.16 5.44
C ASN A 362 -17.18 16.98 6.35
N GLN A 363 -17.50 15.77 6.74
CA GLN A 363 -18.51 15.46 7.76
C GLN A 363 -17.97 15.69 9.16
#